data_0546a50f9a475481be297e7cc2a9d2d7
#
_entry.id   0546a50f9a475481be297e7cc2a9d2d7
#
_cell.length_a   1.000
_cell.length_b   1.000
_cell.length_c   1.000
_cell.angle_alpha   90.00
_cell.angle_beta   90.00
_cell.angle_gamma   90.00
#
_symmetry.space_group_name_H-M   'P 1'
#
loop_
_entity.id
_entity.type
_entity.pdbx_description
1 polymer ?
#
loop_
_entity_poly.entity_id
_entity_poly.type
_entity_poly.pdbx_seq_one_letter_code
_entity_poly.pdbx_strand_id
1 'polypeptide(L)'
;MTDVKKDKLDLIQSEDQARALYTPPPAGFHGKVGLEVEMPLYRPGATKPDIPPPATMAQMHKILKDAGYDAQLEPAGVLEYASPPVDVRDVAKLVVQSKSDIATFEKVIGEHGYARAPFAILPTTTPQDALDNKVSRERLEASLAVLSEVYPPGLSNVPLLTTGVQTSFSPKSDDEMFRMAYRGYALTPLIVAAMNSSSGFAANDDKRRDDVHLRTKYYEDYGTAGGISAAFLKSETPEQFIRNHIHEVFDNPMFFAYRDDGTLLRTTKDNVLTFRKLEAMGMNTLTNYELAETFLYNDIKIANVRDSDGQVVGKRVEIRAADSGVHQPASTLLLTAALIPDGITAQKFDNLLKDYGFTGNPKQDADLLQAARKNAVEHNGRFMNVPFGNGSLRDFAVDVAALLIAHYERDRNVQPEVSKLAEVLLTGESDAKLNAAKYKTLADVTRDLQATVVKPLPNLKPPAPKNAA
;
A
#
# COMPACT_ATOMS: atom_id res chain seq x y z
N MET A 1 -12.31 -16.84 10.92
CA MET A 1 -13.71 -16.42 10.74
C MET A 1 -14.17 -15.93 12.11
N THR A 2 -14.10 -14.66 12.36
CA THR A 2 -14.80 -14.06 13.49
C THR A 2 -16.26 -13.94 13.09
N ASP A 3 -17.12 -14.62 13.84
CA ASP A 3 -18.57 -14.47 13.73
C ASP A 3 -18.88 -12.97 13.77
N VAL A 4 -19.43 -12.45 12.68
CA VAL A 4 -20.08 -11.14 12.68
C VAL A 4 -21.29 -11.32 13.59
N LYS A 5 -21.13 -11.04 14.89
CA LYS A 5 -22.25 -10.91 15.81
C LYS A 5 -23.21 -9.90 15.20
N LYS A 6 -24.46 -10.28 15.12
CA LYS A 6 -25.62 -9.43 14.79
C LYS A 6 -25.78 -8.34 15.86
N ASP A 7 -24.85 -7.40 15.91
CA ASP A 7 -25.13 -6.12 16.57
C ASP A 7 -26.06 -5.36 15.64
N LYS A 8 -27.11 -4.75 16.22
CA LYS A 8 -28.09 -3.94 15.51
C LYS A 8 -27.35 -3.08 14.50
N LEU A 9 -27.65 -3.30 13.23
CA LEU A 9 -27.04 -2.62 12.10
C LEU A 9 -27.31 -1.11 12.28
N ASP A 10 -26.32 -0.38 12.79
CA ASP A 10 -26.39 1.07 12.87
C ASP A 10 -26.43 1.61 11.44
N LEU A 11 -27.57 2.15 11.04
CA LEU A 11 -27.74 2.74 9.72
C LEU A 11 -27.06 4.09 9.66
N ILE A 12 -26.30 4.34 8.62
CA ILE A 12 -25.77 5.65 8.29
C ILE A 12 -26.84 6.41 7.51
N GLN A 13 -27.66 7.19 8.22
CA GLN A 13 -28.84 7.88 7.67
C GLN A 13 -28.55 9.31 7.19
N SER A 14 -27.34 9.82 7.45
CA SER A 14 -26.94 11.16 7.04
C SER A 14 -25.43 11.30 6.89
N GLU A 15 -24.99 12.30 6.14
CA GLU A 15 -23.58 12.68 6.03
C GLU A 15 -23.00 13.08 7.38
N ASP A 16 -23.77 13.67 8.29
CA ASP A 16 -23.28 14.04 9.63
C ASP A 16 -23.00 12.80 10.48
N GLN A 17 -23.79 11.73 10.33
CA GLN A 17 -23.48 10.45 10.97
C GLN A 17 -22.21 9.83 10.39
N ALA A 18 -22.04 9.86 9.05
CA ALA A 18 -20.81 9.44 8.42
C ALA A 18 -19.62 10.31 8.86
N ARG A 19 -19.81 11.65 8.98
CA ARG A 19 -18.79 12.58 9.46
C ARG A 19 -18.28 12.24 10.86
N ALA A 20 -19.16 11.76 11.73
CA ALA A 20 -18.81 11.35 13.10
C ALA A 20 -17.80 10.18 13.13
N LEU A 21 -17.70 9.39 12.07
CA LEU A 21 -16.69 8.31 11.93
C LEU A 21 -15.28 8.84 11.66
N TYR A 22 -15.16 10.08 11.15
CA TYR A 22 -13.87 10.71 10.79
C TYR A 22 -13.36 11.56 11.94
N THR A 23 -13.09 10.91 13.06
CA THR A 23 -12.46 11.55 14.21
C THR A 23 -11.01 11.13 14.32
N PRO A 24 -10.11 12.02 14.78
CA PRO A 24 -8.79 11.60 15.23
C PRO A 24 -8.93 10.50 16.28
N PRO A 25 -8.06 9.49 16.28
CA PRO A 25 -8.12 8.44 17.29
C PRO A 25 -7.84 9.02 18.70
N PRO A 26 -8.17 8.29 19.78
CA PRO A 26 -7.86 8.72 21.15
C PRO A 26 -6.38 8.99 21.38
N ALA A 27 -6.04 9.81 22.39
CA ALA A 27 -4.67 10.27 22.67
C ALA A 27 -3.62 9.14 22.74
N GLY A 28 -3.98 7.96 23.21
CA GLY A 28 -3.09 6.79 23.26
C GLY A 28 -2.64 6.27 21.88
N PHE A 29 -3.36 6.63 20.83
CA PHE A 29 -3.04 6.26 19.44
C PHE A 29 -2.35 7.40 18.68
N HIS A 30 -2.27 8.61 19.23
CA HIS A 30 -1.69 9.77 18.54
C HIS A 30 -0.21 9.58 18.20
N GLY A 31 0.19 10.04 17.01
CA GLY A 31 1.59 10.03 16.59
C GLY A 31 2.17 8.63 16.42
N LYS A 32 1.33 7.62 16.19
CA LYS A 32 1.79 6.25 15.90
C LYS A 32 2.08 6.09 14.42
N VAL A 33 3.03 5.19 14.13
CA VAL A 33 3.35 4.71 12.79
C VAL A 33 3.30 3.18 12.77
N GLY A 34 2.74 2.62 11.71
CA GLY A 34 2.72 1.19 11.40
C GLY A 34 3.26 0.93 10.00
N LEU A 35 3.70 -0.30 9.76
CA LEU A 35 4.22 -0.79 8.49
C LEU A 35 3.49 -2.08 8.11
N GLU A 36 3.01 -2.14 6.88
CA GLU A 36 2.47 -3.34 6.24
C GLU A 36 3.35 -3.69 5.03
N VAL A 37 3.69 -4.97 4.86
CA VAL A 37 4.56 -5.45 3.78
C VAL A 37 3.96 -6.69 3.15
N GLU A 38 3.46 -6.57 1.93
CA GLU A 38 2.99 -7.68 1.13
C GLU A 38 4.17 -8.37 0.45
N MET A 39 4.32 -9.66 0.63
CA MET A 39 5.45 -10.46 0.14
C MET A 39 4.97 -11.50 -0.87
N PRO A 40 5.18 -11.28 -2.18
CA PRO A 40 4.88 -12.28 -3.19
C PRO A 40 5.89 -13.42 -3.11
N LEU A 41 5.40 -14.66 -3.18
CA LEU A 41 6.21 -15.86 -3.02
C LEU A 41 6.31 -16.66 -4.32
N TYR A 42 7.47 -17.29 -4.54
CA TYR A 42 7.70 -18.18 -5.65
C TYR A 42 8.60 -19.36 -5.25
N ARG A 43 8.57 -20.47 -6.00
CA ARG A 43 9.43 -21.64 -5.79
C ARG A 43 10.71 -21.51 -6.60
N PRO A 44 11.89 -21.31 -5.98
CA PRO A 44 13.17 -21.34 -6.67
C PRO A 44 13.49 -22.73 -7.23
N GLY A 45 14.26 -22.78 -8.30
CA GLY A 45 14.70 -24.05 -8.92
C GLY A 45 13.65 -24.76 -9.74
N ALA A 46 12.37 -24.35 -9.70
CA ALA A 46 11.33 -24.92 -10.56
C ALA A 46 11.56 -24.51 -12.02
N THR A 47 11.19 -25.38 -12.97
CA THR A 47 11.27 -25.07 -14.41
C THR A 47 10.46 -23.82 -14.76
N LYS A 48 9.30 -23.65 -14.11
CA LYS A 48 8.51 -22.43 -14.05
C LYS A 48 8.42 -22.03 -12.57
N PRO A 49 8.95 -20.85 -12.17
CA PRO A 49 8.74 -20.35 -10.83
C PRO A 49 7.24 -20.22 -10.53
N ASP A 50 6.73 -21.09 -9.67
CA ASP A 50 5.32 -21.19 -9.30
C ASP A 50 5.07 -20.58 -7.91
N ILE A 51 3.85 -20.13 -7.68
CA ILE A 51 3.40 -19.62 -6.39
C ILE A 51 2.94 -20.77 -5.48
N PRO A 52 3.00 -20.57 -4.13
CA PRO A 52 2.55 -21.61 -3.19
C PRO A 52 1.06 -21.90 -3.34
N PRO A 53 0.65 -23.18 -3.27
CA PRO A 53 -0.76 -23.52 -3.20
C PRO A 53 -1.40 -23.10 -1.86
N PRO A 54 -2.74 -22.91 -1.81
CA PRO A 54 -3.45 -22.42 -0.62
C PRO A 54 -3.17 -23.19 0.67
N ALA A 55 -3.01 -24.53 0.59
CA ALA A 55 -2.70 -25.35 1.76
C ALA A 55 -1.33 -25.02 2.37
N THR A 56 -0.31 -24.79 1.54
CA THR A 56 1.03 -24.38 1.99
C THR A 56 0.98 -22.97 2.58
N MET A 57 0.24 -22.04 1.96
CA MET A 57 0.03 -20.71 2.48
C MET A 57 -0.61 -20.74 3.87
N ALA A 58 -1.64 -21.56 4.06
CA ALA A 58 -2.31 -21.73 5.36
C ALA A 58 -1.37 -22.29 6.45
N GLN A 59 -0.45 -23.20 6.09
CA GLN A 59 0.55 -23.74 7.01
C GLN A 59 1.55 -22.65 7.47
N MET A 60 2.14 -21.94 6.52
CA MET A 60 3.07 -20.85 6.82
C MET A 60 2.41 -19.76 7.68
N HIS A 61 1.21 -19.36 7.32
CA HIS A 61 0.41 -18.39 8.08
C HIS A 61 0.16 -18.87 9.52
N LYS A 62 -0.25 -20.13 9.69
CA LYS A 62 -0.48 -20.69 11.03
C LYS A 62 0.79 -20.65 11.88
N ILE A 63 1.95 -21.03 11.34
CA ILE A 63 3.23 -21.01 12.05
C ILE A 63 3.56 -19.59 12.51
N LEU A 64 3.38 -18.60 11.64
CA LEU A 64 3.65 -17.18 11.97
C LEU A 64 2.68 -16.65 13.03
N LYS A 65 1.40 -16.97 12.92
CA LYS A 65 0.39 -16.59 13.93
C LYS A 65 0.65 -17.24 15.28
N ASP A 66 0.98 -18.55 15.31
CA ASP A 66 1.33 -19.26 16.54
C ASP A 66 2.60 -18.69 17.20
N ALA A 67 3.52 -18.11 16.41
CA ALA A 67 4.69 -17.39 16.89
C ALA A 67 4.41 -15.94 17.34
N GLY A 68 3.15 -15.48 17.26
CA GLY A 68 2.72 -14.17 17.74
C GLY A 68 2.89 -13.02 16.73
N TYR A 69 3.15 -13.33 15.45
CA TYR A 69 3.21 -12.31 14.41
C TYR A 69 1.81 -11.95 13.90
N ASP A 70 1.63 -10.68 13.54
CA ASP A 70 0.47 -10.28 12.75
C ASP A 70 0.75 -10.58 11.27
N ALA A 71 0.48 -11.81 10.89
CA ALA A 71 0.58 -12.30 9.52
C ALA A 71 -0.80 -12.37 8.91
N GLN A 72 -0.93 -12.01 7.64
CA GLN A 72 -2.17 -12.14 6.87
C GLN A 72 -1.92 -12.90 5.58
N LEU A 73 -2.96 -13.61 5.13
CA LEU A 73 -2.96 -14.24 3.83
C LEU A 73 -3.55 -13.24 2.84
N GLU A 74 -2.78 -12.89 1.84
CA GLU A 74 -3.28 -12.15 0.70
C GLU A 74 -3.57 -13.09 -0.48
N PRO A 75 -4.31 -12.64 -1.51
CA PRO A 75 -4.59 -13.49 -2.65
C PRO A 75 -3.33 -14.04 -3.32
N ALA A 76 -3.42 -15.26 -3.84
CA ALA A 76 -2.48 -15.83 -4.81
C ALA A 76 -0.99 -15.84 -4.39
N GLY A 77 -0.69 -16.52 -3.28
CA GLY A 77 0.72 -16.76 -2.89
C GLY A 77 1.41 -15.55 -2.27
N VAL A 78 0.66 -14.65 -1.66
CA VAL A 78 1.19 -13.48 -0.95
C VAL A 78 0.98 -13.62 0.55
N LEU A 79 2.03 -13.42 1.34
CA LEU A 79 1.98 -13.23 2.79
C LEU A 79 2.16 -11.75 3.10
N GLU A 80 1.34 -11.24 4.00
CA GLU A 80 1.48 -9.89 4.52
C GLU A 80 2.00 -9.93 5.96
N TYR A 81 2.99 -9.11 6.23
CA TYR A 81 3.47 -8.75 7.56
C TYR A 81 2.91 -7.40 7.95
N ALA A 82 2.26 -7.31 9.09
CA ALA A 82 1.88 -6.05 9.71
C ALA A 82 2.63 -5.85 11.03
N SER A 83 3.23 -4.67 11.19
CA SER A 83 3.94 -4.32 12.42
C SER A 83 2.96 -3.86 13.50
N PRO A 84 3.27 -4.07 14.79
CA PRO A 84 2.63 -3.30 15.85
C PRO A 84 2.89 -1.80 15.63
N PRO A 85 1.90 -0.91 15.89
CA PRO A 85 2.11 0.52 15.79
C PRO A 85 3.04 1.02 16.91
N VAL A 86 4.04 1.83 16.54
CA VAL A 86 4.96 2.46 17.50
C VAL A 86 4.83 3.98 17.45
N ASP A 87 5.38 4.69 18.44
CA ASP A 87 5.53 6.14 18.37
C ASP A 87 6.44 6.49 17.17
N VAL A 88 6.08 7.52 16.40
CA VAL A 88 6.87 7.92 15.22
C VAL A 88 8.31 8.30 15.58
N ARG A 89 8.56 8.72 16.84
CA ARG A 89 9.91 9.00 17.37
C ARG A 89 10.75 7.73 17.53
N ASP A 90 10.11 6.56 17.57
CA ASP A 90 10.74 5.25 17.68
C ASP A 90 10.87 4.52 16.30
N VAL A 91 10.68 5.24 15.21
CA VAL A 91 10.72 4.66 13.84
C VAL A 91 11.99 3.86 13.57
N ALA A 92 13.13 4.30 14.08
CA ALA A 92 14.39 3.55 13.94
C ALA A 92 14.34 2.17 14.60
N LYS A 93 13.69 2.05 15.75
CA LYS A 93 13.44 0.75 16.41
C LYS A 93 12.50 -0.11 15.55
N LEU A 94 11.47 0.50 14.95
CA LEU A 94 10.55 -0.20 14.06
C LEU A 94 11.27 -0.73 12.81
N VAL A 95 12.18 0.04 12.21
CA VAL A 95 13.00 -0.42 11.08
C VAL A 95 13.81 -1.65 11.45
N VAL A 96 14.51 -1.62 12.58
CA VAL A 96 15.31 -2.75 13.06
C VAL A 96 14.42 -3.97 13.35
N GLN A 97 13.30 -3.77 14.03
CA GLN A 97 12.37 -4.84 14.40
C GLN A 97 11.72 -5.45 13.15
N SER A 98 11.21 -4.64 12.22
CA SER A 98 10.58 -5.14 11.00
C SER A 98 11.55 -5.91 10.11
N LYS A 99 12.82 -5.52 10.04
CA LYS A 99 13.86 -6.33 9.35
C LYS A 99 14.03 -7.71 9.98
N SER A 100 14.07 -7.78 11.31
CA SER A 100 14.16 -9.05 12.05
C SER A 100 12.90 -9.92 11.85
N ASP A 101 11.72 -9.28 11.90
CA ASP A 101 10.44 -9.96 11.73
C ASP A 101 10.32 -10.50 10.28
N ILE A 102 10.63 -9.69 9.26
CA ILE A 102 10.64 -10.11 7.85
C ILE A 102 11.63 -11.27 7.63
N ALA A 103 12.81 -11.23 8.24
CA ALA A 103 13.76 -12.34 8.16
C ALA A 103 13.18 -13.64 8.76
N THR A 104 12.33 -13.54 9.80
CA THR A 104 11.62 -14.70 10.34
C THR A 104 10.56 -15.22 9.36
N PHE A 105 9.82 -14.33 8.70
CA PHE A 105 8.90 -14.72 7.62
C PHE A 105 9.65 -15.43 6.50
N GLU A 106 10.76 -14.86 6.03
CA GLU A 106 11.60 -15.46 4.97
C GLU A 106 12.16 -16.83 5.37
N LYS A 107 12.47 -17.04 6.67
CA LYS A 107 12.87 -18.35 7.19
C LYS A 107 11.72 -19.37 7.05
N VAL A 108 10.51 -19.03 7.53
CA VAL A 108 9.33 -19.91 7.43
C VAL A 108 9.02 -20.23 5.98
N ILE A 109 9.07 -19.21 5.10
CA ILE A 109 8.88 -19.34 3.66
C ILE A 109 9.91 -20.34 3.07
N GLY A 110 11.19 -20.18 3.44
CA GLY A 110 12.30 -21.03 2.98
C GLY A 110 12.18 -22.50 3.43
N GLU A 111 11.72 -22.74 4.67
CA GLU A 111 11.47 -24.08 5.21
C GLU A 111 10.36 -24.84 4.42
N HIS A 112 9.50 -24.11 3.71
CA HIS A 112 8.48 -24.67 2.82
C HIS A 112 8.92 -24.74 1.35
N GLY A 113 10.19 -24.40 1.05
CA GLY A 113 10.76 -24.46 -0.30
C GLY A 113 10.41 -23.29 -1.21
N TYR A 114 9.99 -22.16 -0.63
CA TYR A 114 9.68 -20.93 -1.36
C TYR A 114 10.65 -19.81 -1.02
N ALA A 115 10.63 -18.74 -1.80
CA ALA A 115 11.36 -17.51 -1.55
C ALA A 115 10.44 -16.31 -1.76
N ARG A 116 10.74 -15.20 -1.10
CA ARG A 116 10.13 -13.89 -1.38
C ARG A 116 10.67 -13.37 -2.70
N ALA A 117 9.78 -12.92 -3.58
CA ALA A 117 10.17 -12.28 -4.82
C ALA A 117 10.69 -10.84 -4.56
N PRO A 118 11.70 -10.40 -5.31
CA PRO A 118 12.22 -9.03 -5.22
C PRO A 118 11.39 -8.00 -6.00
N PHE A 119 10.23 -8.40 -6.54
CA PHE A 119 9.37 -7.61 -7.41
C PHE A 119 7.98 -7.44 -6.81
N ALA A 120 7.36 -6.29 -7.02
CA ALA A 120 5.96 -6.06 -6.64
C ALA A 120 4.96 -6.84 -7.49
N ILE A 121 5.37 -7.26 -8.67
CA ILE A 121 4.60 -8.13 -9.57
C ILE A 121 5.51 -9.28 -9.94
N LEU A 122 5.11 -10.51 -9.62
CA LEU A 122 5.87 -11.69 -10.00
C LEU A 122 5.75 -11.92 -11.52
N PRO A 123 6.82 -11.70 -12.30
CA PRO A 123 6.72 -11.65 -13.76
C PRO A 123 6.40 -12.99 -14.40
N THR A 124 6.68 -14.09 -13.72
CA THR A 124 6.48 -15.46 -14.21
C THR A 124 5.10 -16.05 -13.90
N THR A 125 4.28 -15.36 -13.08
CA THR A 125 2.94 -15.80 -12.71
C THR A 125 1.92 -15.31 -13.71
N THR A 126 1.17 -16.23 -14.32
CA THR A 126 0.02 -15.85 -15.16
C THR A 126 -1.20 -15.51 -14.30
N PRO A 127 -2.18 -14.76 -14.85
CA PRO A 127 -3.48 -14.59 -14.19
C PRO A 127 -4.16 -15.92 -13.83
N GLN A 128 -3.99 -16.95 -14.65
CA GLN A 128 -4.57 -18.28 -14.39
C GLN A 128 -3.85 -18.98 -13.23
N ASP A 129 -2.51 -18.92 -13.16
CA ASP A 129 -1.76 -19.45 -12.01
C ASP A 129 -2.21 -18.81 -10.70
N ALA A 130 -2.48 -17.49 -10.72
CA ALA A 130 -2.97 -16.76 -9.56
C ALA A 130 -4.39 -17.20 -9.17
N LEU A 131 -5.29 -17.42 -10.14
CA LEU A 131 -6.64 -17.92 -9.91
C LEU A 131 -6.64 -19.34 -9.35
N ASP A 132 -5.80 -20.23 -9.88
CA ASP A 132 -5.71 -21.64 -9.47
C ASP A 132 -5.15 -21.77 -8.05
N ASN A 133 -4.32 -20.85 -7.62
CA ASN A 133 -3.66 -20.84 -6.30
C ASN A 133 -4.18 -19.77 -5.35
N LYS A 134 -5.33 -19.14 -5.66
CA LYS A 134 -5.91 -18.14 -4.76
C LYS A 134 -6.39 -18.73 -3.45
N VAL A 135 -6.23 -17.97 -2.38
CA VAL A 135 -6.88 -18.28 -1.10
C VAL A 135 -8.37 -17.97 -1.25
N SER A 136 -9.20 -19.01 -1.26
CA SER A 136 -10.65 -18.83 -1.44
C SER A 136 -11.26 -18.12 -0.22
N ARG A 137 -11.87 -16.97 -0.47
CA ARG A 137 -12.63 -16.18 0.49
C ARG A 137 -13.83 -15.59 -0.25
N GLU A 138 -14.98 -15.57 0.39
CA GLU A 138 -16.23 -15.09 -0.22
C GLU A 138 -16.10 -13.71 -0.85
N ARG A 139 -15.46 -12.77 -0.15
CA ARG A 139 -15.19 -11.41 -0.65
C ARG A 139 -14.31 -11.41 -1.91
N LEU A 140 -13.27 -12.22 -1.93
CA LEU A 140 -12.37 -12.33 -3.07
C LEU A 140 -13.10 -12.90 -4.28
N GLU A 141 -13.87 -13.97 -4.09
CA GLU A 141 -14.66 -14.59 -5.17
C GLU A 141 -15.70 -13.60 -5.73
N ALA A 142 -16.36 -12.83 -4.85
CA ALA A 142 -17.28 -11.79 -5.26
C ALA A 142 -16.58 -10.68 -6.07
N SER A 143 -15.42 -10.22 -5.60
CA SER A 143 -14.63 -9.20 -6.31
C SER A 143 -14.16 -9.69 -7.69
N LEU A 144 -13.62 -10.90 -7.77
CA LEU A 144 -13.15 -11.48 -9.04
C LEU A 144 -14.31 -11.68 -10.03
N ALA A 145 -15.47 -12.10 -9.57
CA ALA A 145 -16.65 -12.25 -10.41
C ALA A 145 -17.07 -10.90 -11.03
N VAL A 146 -17.12 -9.84 -10.21
CA VAL A 146 -17.43 -8.48 -10.69
C VAL A 146 -16.35 -7.97 -11.64
N LEU A 147 -15.07 -8.12 -11.28
CA LEU A 147 -13.96 -7.69 -12.12
C LEU A 147 -13.95 -8.38 -13.48
N SER A 148 -14.25 -9.69 -13.53
CA SER A 148 -14.32 -10.43 -14.80
C SER A 148 -15.53 -10.07 -15.66
N GLU A 149 -16.64 -9.62 -15.05
CA GLU A 149 -17.85 -9.20 -15.77
C GLU A 149 -17.76 -7.76 -16.28
N VAL A 150 -17.21 -6.85 -15.46
CA VAL A 150 -17.25 -5.40 -15.69
C VAL A 150 -16.01 -4.89 -16.42
N TYR A 151 -14.85 -5.51 -16.22
CA TYR A 151 -13.58 -5.02 -16.74
C TYR A 151 -13.02 -5.88 -17.88
N PRO A 152 -12.17 -5.32 -18.76
CA PRO A 152 -11.54 -6.06 -19.85
C PRO A 152 -10.76 -7.29 -19.35
N PRO A 153 -10.68 -8.37 -20.14
CA PRO A 153 -9.83 -9.52 -19.82
C PRO A 153 -8.38 -9.11 -19.57
N GLY A 154 -7.79 -9.66 -18.50
CA GLY A 154 -6.42 -9.37 -18.09
C GLY A 154 -6.31 -8.35 -16.94
N LEU A 155 -7.25 -7.41 -16.82
CA LEU A 155 -7.29 -6.49 -15.67
C LEU A 155 -7.98 -7.10 -14.45
N SER A 156 -8.94 -7.99 -14.67
CA SER A 156 -9.73 -8.64 -13.59
C SER A 156 -8.89 -9.34 -12.52
N ASN A 157 -7.66 -9.73 -12.85
CA ASN A 157 -6.78 -10.50 -11.96
C ASN A 157 -5.64 -9.68 -11.34
N VAL A 158 -5.56 -8.39 -11.64
CA VAL A 158 -4.51 -7.50 -11.13
C VAL A 158 -4.40 -7.48 -9.59
N PRO A 159 -5.51 -7.47 -8.80
CA PRO A 159 -5.41 -7.57 -7.35
C PRO A 159 -4.73 -8.85 -6.85
N LEU A 160 -4.72 -9.90 -7.67
CA LEU A 160 -4.03 -11.16 -7.35
C LEU A 160 -2.54 -11.14 -7.67
N LEU A 161 -2.07 -10.14 -8.42
CA LEU A 161 -0.72 -10.11 -8.99
C LEU A 161 0.15 -9.02 -8.42
N THR A 162 -0.44 -8.02 -7.75
CA THR A 162 0.28 -6.82 -7.29
C THR A 162 0.48 -6.81 -5.80
N THR A 163 1.63 -6.35 -5.35
CA THR A 163 1.98 -6.20 -3.93
C THR A 163 2.62 -4.86 -3.64
N GLY A 164 2.44 -4.36 -2.42
CA GLY A 164 2.94 -3.07 -2.00
C GLY A 164 3.51 -3.04 -0.59
N VAL A 165 4.11 -1.91 -0.26
CA VAL A 165 4.46 -1.51 1.10
C VAL A 165 3.58 -0.36 1.50
N GLN A 166 2.99 -0.45 2.71
CA GLN A 166 2.09 0.56 3.22
C GLN A 166 2.62 1.08 4.55
N THR A 167 2.54 2.39 4.75
CA THR A 167 2.88 3.03 6.03
C THR A 167 1.68 3.84 6.51
N SER A 168 1.32 3.63 7.77
CA SER A 168 0.12 4.22 8.38
C SER A 168 0.49 5.17 9.50
N PHE A 169 -0.17 6.33 9.56
CA PHE A 169 0.07 7.37 10.57
C PHE A 169 -1.23 7.78 11.25
N SER A 170 -1.22 7.84 12.58
CA SER A 170 -2.39 8.26 13.38
C SER A 170 -2.30 9.74 13.71
N PRO A 171 -3.17 10.59 13.12
CA PRO A 171 -3.17 12.04 13.35
C PRO A 171 -3.73 12.39 14.72
N LYS A 172 -3.40 13.59 15.22
CA LYS A 172 -3.94 14.16 16.47
C LYS A 172 -5.17 15.03 16.24
N SER A 173 -5.39 15.46 15.00
CA SER A 173 -6.48 16.36 14.62
C SER A 173 -6.82 16.22 13.14
N ASP A 174 -7.98 16.74 12.74
CA ASP A 174 -8.38 16.82 11.34
C ASP A 174 -7.38 17.67 10.52
N ASP A 175 -6.85 18.74 11.11
CA ASP A 175 -5.81 19.57 10.48
C ASP A 175 -4.54 18.76 10.21
N GLU A 176 -4.08 17.96 11.16
CA GLU A 176 -2.90 17.10 10.96
C GLU A 176 -3.19 16.02 9.92
N MET A 177 -4.38 15.39 9.94
CA MET A 177 -4.81 14.42 8.93
C MET A 177 -4.78 15.01 7.52
N PHE A 178 -5.29 16.22 7.37
CA PHE A 178 -5.29 16.92 6.09
C PHE A 178 -3.88 17.27 5.59
N ARG A 179 -2.99 17.76 6.50
CA ARG A 179 -1.58 18.01 6.16
C ARG A 179 -0.84 16.73 5.82
N MET A 180 -1.07 15.63 6.57
CA MET A 180 -0.48 14.32 6.27
C MET A 180 -0.91 13.83 4.88
N ALA A 181 -2.19 13.94 4.53
CA ALA A 181 -2.68 13.59 3.21
C ALA A 181 -2.04 14.46 2.12
N TYR A 182 -1.91 15.78 2.35
CA TYR A 182 -1.25 16.69 1.41
C TYR A 182 0.21 16.30 1.16
N ARG A 183 1.01 16.13 2.23
CA ARG A 183 2.41 15.72 2.12
C ARG A 183 2.55 14.36 1.46
N GLY A 184 1.64 13.43 1.77
CA GLY A 184 1.59 12.11 1.15
C GLY A 184 1.41 12.20 -0.37
N TYR A 185 0.41 12.95 -0.84
CA TYR A 185 0.18 13.13 -2.28
C TYR A 185 1.32 13.88 -2.97
N ALA A 186 1.90 14.92 -2.35
CA ALA A 186 3.06 15.62 -2.88
C ALA A 186 4.32 14.74 -2.95
N LEU A 187 4.45 13.77 -2.02
CA LEU A 187 5.56 12.83 -1.97
C LEU A 187 5.36 11.62 -2.90
N THR A 188 4.11 11.31 -3.29
CA THR A 188 3.77 10.15 -4.13
C THR A 188 4.62 10.05 -5.41
N PRO A 189 4.87 11.12 -6.19
CA PRO A 189 5.72 11.04 -7.38
C PRO A 189 7.12 10.48 -7.07
N LEU A 190 7.70 10.90 -5.95
CA LEU A 190 9.02 10.43 -5.52
C LEU A 190 8.96 8.97 -5.03
N ILE A 191 7.91 8.59 -4.29
CA ILE A 191 7.70 7.21 -3.84
C ILE A 191 7.57 6.28 -5.06
N VAL A 192 6.69 6.61 -6.00
CA VAL A 192 6.48 5.85 -7.24
C VAL A 192 7.79 5.69 -8.00
N ALA A 193 8.60 6.72 -8.06
CA ALA A 193 9.86 6.68 -8.79
C ALA A 193 10.95 5.90 -8.05
N ALA A 194 11.19 6.21 -6.78
CA ALA A 194 12.31 5.67 -6.01
C ALA A 194 12.04 4.27 -5.43
N MET A 195 10.77 3.98 -5.06
CA MET A 195 10.36 2.71 -4.43
C MET A 195 9.80 1.70 -5.44
N ASN A 196 10.15 1.83 -6.71
CA ASN A 196 9.75 0.92 -7.76
C ASN A 196 10.66 -0.30 -7.80
N SER A 197 10.06 -1.50 -7.76
CA SER A 197 10.77 -2.77 -7.82
C SER A 197 10.41 -3.61 -9.07
N SER A 198 9.77 -3.02 -10.07
CA SER A 198 9.37 -3.73 -11.29
C SER A 198 10.55 -4.39 -12.00
N SER A 199 10.32 -5.59 -12.54
CA SER A 199 11.26 -6.25 -13.45
C SER A 199 11.20 -5.73 -14.89
N GLY A 200 10.21 -4.90 -15.20
CA GLY A 200 9.83 -4.52 -16.56
C GLY A 200 8.88 -5.50 -17.24
N PHE A 201 8.61 -6.65 -16.64
CA PHE A 201 7.70 -7.69 -17.14
C PHE A 201 6.59 -7.96 -16.13
N ALA A 202 5.43 -8.40 -16.60
CA ALA A 202 4.30 -8.70 -15.74
C ALA A 202 3.45 -9.84 -16.31
N ALA A 203 2.87 -10.66 -15.44
CA ALA A 203 1.85 -11.64 -15.76
C ALA A 203 2.24 -12.60 -16.90
N ASN A 204 3.51 -13.01 -16.96
CA ASN A 204 4.07 -13.87 -17.99
C ASN A 204 3.91 -13.31 -19.43
N ASP A 205 3.94 -11.98 -19.54
CA ASP A 205 3.96 -11.27 -20.82
C ASP A 205 5.41 -10.94 -21.22
N ASP A 206 5.83 -11.37 -22.41
CA ASP A 206 7.15 -11.10 -22.98
C ASP A 206 7.34 -9.62 -23.35
N LYS A 207 6.27 -8.84 -23.37
CA LYS A 207 6.31 -7.43 -23.67
C LYS A 207 6.90 -6.67 -22.51
N ARG A 208 8.05 -6.09 -22.75
CA ARG A 208 8.72 -5.21 -21.81
C ARG A 208 8.02 -3.86 -21.66
N ARG A 209 7.85 -3.40 -20.43
CA ARG A 209 7.17 -2.15 -20.06
C ARG A 209 8.00 -1.36 -19.05
N ASP A 210 9.15 -0.85 -19.49
CA ASP A 210 10.06 -0.06 -18.65
C ASP A 210 9.63 1.41 -18.52
N ASP A 211 8.65 1.83 -19.31
CA ASP A 211 8.18 3.20 -19.47
C ASP A 211 7.09 3.59 -18.47
N VAL A 212 6.56 2.62 -17.71
CA VAL A 212 5.48 2.87 -16.76
C VAL A 212 5.72 2.19 -15.41
N HIS A 213 5.19 2.76 -14.34
CA HIS A 213 5.10 2.10 -13.05
C HIS A 213 3.96 1.09 -13.08
N LEU A 214 4.28 -0.19 -13.29
CA LEU A 214 3.29 -1.23 -13.63
C LEU A 214 2.17 -1.36 -12.59
N ARG A 215 2.52 -1.45 -11.30
CA ARG A 215 1.52 -1.61 -10.24
C ARG A 215 0.53 -0.44 -10.22
N THR A 216 1.03 0.79 -10.22
CA THR A 216 0.16 1.98 -10.19
C THR A 216 -0.68 2.08 -11.45
N LYS A 217 -0.09 1.79 -12.62
CA LYS A 217 -0.82 1.80 -13.89
C LYS A 217 -1.95 0.78 -13.93
N TYR A 218 -1.76 -0.39 -13.34
CA TYR A 218 -2.82 -1.38 -13.23
C TYR A 218 -3.99 -0.88 -12.39
N TYR A 219 -3.74 -0.19 -11.26
CA TYR A 219 -4.82 0.40 -10.45
C TYR A 219 -5.53 1.55 -11.18
N GLU A 220 -4.85 2.35 -11.99
CA GLU A 220 -5.49 3.38 -12.82
C GLU A 220 -6.41 2.77 -13.88
N ASP A 221 -5.98 1.67 -14.51
CA ASP A 221 -6.75 1.00 -15.57
C ASP A 221 -8.03 0.32 -15.04
N TYR A 222 -8.17 0.15 -13.72
CA TYR A 222 -9.43 -0.29 -13.10
C TYR A 222 -10.58 0.72 -13.22
N GLY A 223 -10.30 1.98 -13.53
CA GLY A 223 -11.33 3.03 -13.60
C GLY A 223 -12.09 3.27 -12.29
N THR A 224 -11.67 2.66 -11.20
CA THR A 224 -12.10 2.97 -9.84
C THR A 224 -11.12 3.98 -9.24
N ALA A 225 -11.52 4.68 -8.19
CA ALA A 225 -10.81 5.79 -7.56
C ALA A 225 -9.35 5.47 -7.17
N GLY A 226 -8.48 5.20 -8.15
CA GLY A 226 -7.02 5.11 -7.98
C GLY A 226 -6.37 6.48 -8.07
N GLY A 227 -5.12 6.58 -7.64
CA GLY A 227 -4.35 7.82 -7.74
C GLY A 227 -4.67 8.84 -6.65
N ILE A 228 -4.78 10.12 -7.02
CA ILE A 228 -5.10 11.19 -6.09
C ILE A 228 -6.62 11.29 -5.96
N SER A 229 -7.13 11.28 -4.71
CA SER A 229 -8.56 11.43 -4.43
C SER A 229 -9.12 12.72 -5.03
N ALA A 230 -10.22 12.59 -5.78
CA ALA A 230 -10.93 13.74 -6.32
C ALA A 230 -11.53 14.61 -5.21
N ALA A 231 -11.91 14.01 -4.09
CA ALA A 231 -12.34 14.71 -2.90
C ALA A 231 -11.25 15.60 -2.33
N PHE A 232 -10.03 15.07 -2.24
CA PHE A 232 -8.87 15.81 -1.77
C PHE A 232 -8.56 17.03 -2.67
N LEU A 233 -8.49 16.83 -3.99
CA LEU A 233 -8.16 17.89 -4.95
C LEU A 233 -9.20 19.02 -5.02
N LYS A 234 -10.42 18.81 -4.53
CA LYS A 234 -11.48 19.82 -4.46
C LYS A 234 -11.52 20.57 -3.13
N SER A 235 -10.66 20.20 -2.17
CA SER A 235 -10.74 20.69 -0.80
C SER A 235 -9.71 21.80 -0.51
N GLU A 236 -10.13 22.80 0.24
CA GLU A 236 -9.29 23.90 0.73
C GLU A 236 -9.07 23.81 2.26
N THR A 237 -9.94 23.07 2.96
CA THR A 237 -9.91 22.94 4.42
C THR A 237 -10.08 21.48 4.84
N PRO A 238 -9.65 21.11 6.07
CA PRO A 238 -9.86 19.76 6.62
C PRO A 238 -11.32 19.34 6.62
N GLU A 239 -12.23 20.22 7.01
CA GLU A 239 -13.67 19.91 7.04
C GLU A 239 -14.23 19.66 5.63
N GLN A 240 -13.83 20.46 4.64
CA GLN A 240 -14.20 20.21 3.24
C GLN A 240 -13.65 18.88 2.74
N PHE A 241 -12.40 18.54 3.10
CA PHE A 241 -11.81 17.28 2.72
C PHE A 241 -12.61 16.09 3.25
N ILE A 242 -12.95 16.10 4.53
CA ILE A 242 -13.71 15.01 5.14
C ILE A 242 -15.09 14.89 4.50
N ARG A 243 -15.81 16.00 4.30
CA ARG A 243 -17.13 15.96 3.64
C ARG A 243 -17.05 15.49 2.20
N ASN A 244 -16.09 16.00 1.43
CA ASN A 244 -15.89 15.57 0.05
C ASN A 244 -15.51 14.08 -0.02
N HIS A 245 -14.71 13.59 0.94
CA HIS A 245 -14.36 12.17 1.03
C HIS A 245 -15.57 11.29 1.35
N ILE A 246 -16.46 11.72 2.24
CA ILE A 246 -17.74 11.02 2.50
C ILE A 246 -18.57 10.93 1.22
N HIS A 247 -18.67 12.02 0.44
CA HIS A 247 -19.34 11.99 -0.86
C HIS A 247 -18.66 11.02 -1.83
N GLU A 248 -17.33 11.01 -1.88
CA GLU A 248 -16.55 10.08 -2.69
C GLU A 248 -16.87 8.63 -2.30
N VAL A 249 -16.94 8.30 -1.00
CA VAL A 249 -17.34 6.96 -0.50
C VAL A 249 -18.77 6.62 -0.91
N PHE A 250 -19.71 7.58 -0.80
CA PHE A 250 -21.12 7.37 -1.13
C PHE A 250 -21.33 7.06 -2.61
N ASP A 251 -20.55 7.67 -3.48
CA ASP A 251 -20.72 7.59 -4.94
C ASP A 251 -19.75 6.62 -5.63
N ASN A 252 -18.73 6.10 -4.89
CA ASN A 252 -17.77 5.16 -5.45
C ASN A 252 -18.44 3.81 -5.78
N PRO A 253 -18.14 3.23 -6.96
CA PRO A 253 -18.56 1.87 -7.28
C PRO A 253 -18.06 0.85 -6.28
N MET A 254 -18.99 0.02 -5.79
CA MET A 254 -18.72 -1.11 -4.91
C MET A 254 -18.76 -2.41 -5.70
N PHE A 255 -17.91 -3.37 -5.40
CA PHE A 255 -17.99 -4.69 -6.02
C PHE A 255 -19.15 -5.51 -5.44
N PHE A 256 -19.42 -5.38 -4.16
CA PHE A 256 -20.51 -6.05 -3.47
C PHE A 256 -20.90 -5.31 -2.20
N ALA A 257 -22.03 -5.69 -1.62
CA ALA A 257 -22.50 -5.24 -0.30
C ALA A 257 -23.10 -6.43 0.47
N TYR A 258 -23.17 -6.32 1.79
CA TYR A 258 -23.81 -7.31 2.65
C TYR A 258 -25.29 -7.04 2.78
N ARG A 259 -26.11 -8.09 2.63
CA ARG A 259 -27.51 -8.10 3.05
C ARG A 259 -27.64 -8.36 4.55
N ASP A 260 -28.83 -8.16 5.10
CA ASP A 260 -29.12 -8.39 6.53
C ASP A 260 -28.93 -9.86 6.95
N ASP A 261 -29.08 -10.80 6.01
CA ASP A 261 -28.83 -12.22 6.23
C ASP A 261 -27.34 -12.62 6.12
N GLY A 262 -26.47 -11.64 5.87
CA GLY A 262 -25.03 -11.84 5.70
C GLY A 262 -24.61 -12.29 4.30
N THR A 263 -25.54 -12.52 3.38
CA THR A 263 -25.20 -12.86 1.99
C THR A 263 -24.72 -11.63 1.20
N LEU A 264 -23.98 -11.87 0.11
CA LEU A 264 -23.47 -10.80 -0.72
C LEU A 264 -24.45 -10.42 -1.85
N LEU A 265 -24.71 -9.14 -1.99
CA LEU A 265 -25.29 -8.53 -3.18
C LEU A 265 -24.12 -8.03 -4.05
N ARG A 266 -24.04 -8.47 -5.31
CA ARG A 266 -22.93 -8.12 -6.22
C ARG A 266 -23.33 -7.01 -7.20
N THR A 267 -22.37 -6.19 -7.57
CA THR A 267 -22.45 -5.31 -8.74
C THR A 267 -22.50 -6.16 -10.02
N THR A 268 -23.28 -5.71 -10.98
CA THR A 268 -23.35 -6.25 -12.35
C THR A 268 -23.17 -5.10 -13.34
N LYS A 269 -22.97 -5.41 -14.63
CA LYS A 269 -22.88 -4.38 -15.69
C LYS A 269 -24.08 -3.44 -15.70
N ASP A 270 -25.26 -4.00 -15.47
CA ASP A 270 -26.53 -3.25 -15.55
C ASP A 270 -26.90 -2.56 -14.22
N ASN A 271 -26.29 -2.98 -13.11
CA ASN A 271 -26.56 -2.44 -11.79
C ASN A 271 -25.27 -2.31 -10.96
N VAL A 272 -24.55 -1.23 -11.17
CA VAL A 272 -23.39 -0.87 -10.36
C VAL A 272 -23.86 -0.38 -9.00
N LEU A 273 -23.44 -1.03 -7.93
CA LEU A 273 -23.73 -0.64 -6.55
C LEU A 273 -22.87 0.57 -6.17
N THR A 274 -23.49 1.47 -5.39
CA THR A 274 -22.82 2.54 -4.64
C THR A 274 -23.46 2.60 -3.27
N PHE A 275 -22.81 3.18 -2.27
CA PHE A 275 -23.42 3.31 -0.94
C PHE A 275 -24.72 4.13 -1.00
N ARG A 276 -24.79 5.16 -1.86
CA ARG A 276 -26.03 5.94 -2.10
C ARG A 276 -27.18 5.09 -2.64
N LYS A 277 -26.91 4.10 -3.48
CA LYS A 277 -27.94 3.14 -3.90
C LYS A 277 -28.36 2.18 -2.78
N LEU A 278 -27.42 1.79 -1.92
CA LEU A 278 -27.72 0.96 -0.76
C LEU A 278 -28.64 1.70 0.23
N GLU A 279 -28.49 3.02 0.37
CA GLU A 279 -29.39 3.85 1.16
C GLU A 279 -30.85 3.72 0.67
N ALA A 280 -31.08 3.84 -0.65
CA ALA A 280 -32.39 3.65 -1.25
C ALA A 280 -32.96 2.23 -1.09
N MET A 281 -32.11 1.24 -0.80
CA MET A 281 -32.47 -0.16 -0.57
C MET A 281 -32.60 -0.51 0.92
N GLY A 282 -32.36 0.43 1.84
CA GLY A 282 -32.32 0.19 3.29
C GLY A 282 -31.12 -0.64 3.76
N MET A 283 -30.06 -0.73 2.94
CA MET A 283 -28.83 -1.48 3.22
C MET A 283 -27.65 -0.59 3.60
N ASN A 284 -27.88 0.65 3.99
CA ASN A 284 -26.90 1.68 4.35
C ASN A 284 -26.34 1.49 5.77
N THR A 285 -25.90 0.28 6.07
CA THR A 285 -25.32 -0.11 7.37
C THR A 285 -23.89 0.43 7.52
N LEU A 286 -23.43 0.58 8.77
CA LEU A 286 -22.03 0.91 9.06
C LEU A 286 -21.06 -0.08 8.39
N THR A 287 -21.37 -1.38 8.43
CA THR A 287 -20.56 -2.42 7.76
C THR A 287 -20.46 -2.17 6.26
N ASN A 288 -21.54 -1.81 5.58
CA ASN A 288 -21.52 -1.50 4.15
C ASN A 288 -20.84 -0.15 3.86
N TYR A 289 -20.90 0.82 4.77
CA TYR A 289 -20.14 2.06 4.65
C TYR A 289 -18.62 1.82 4.73
N GLU A 290 -18.18 1.11 5.76
CA GLU A 290 -16.77 0.71 5.90
C GLU A 290 -16.28 -0.11 4.68
N LEU A 291 -17.15 -0.98 4.16
CA LEU A 291 -16.86 -1.75 2.95
C LEU A 291 -16.72 -0.84 1.72
N ALA A 292 -17.61 0.14 1.53
CA ALA A 292 -17.53 1.11 0.43
C ALA A 292 -16.20 1.88 0.48
N GLU A 293 -15.76 2.28 1.67
CA GLU A 293 -14.47 2.95 1.90
C GLU A 293 -13.29 2.06 1.49
N THR A 294 -13.38 0.73 1.60
CA THR A 294 -12.30 -0.18 1.19
C THR A 294 -12.09 -0.24 -0.32
N PHE A 295 -13.09 0.11 -1.11
CA PHE A 295 -13.00 0.14 -2.58
C PHE A 295 -12.43 1.44 -3.15
N LEU A 296 -12.00 2.37 -2.30
CA LEU A 296 -11.18 3.52 -2.70
C LEU A 296 -9.69 3.10 -2.73
N TYR A 297 -9.14 2.98 -3.94
CA TYR A 297 -7.74 2.54 -4.15
C TYR A 297 -6.77 3.71 -4.32
N ASN A 298 -7.04 4.84 -3.68
CA ASN A 298 -6.19 6.02 -3.71
C ASN A 298 -4.77 5.74 -3.20
N ASP A 299 -3.78 6.47 -3.71
CA ASP A 299 -2.38 6.38 -3.25
C ASP A 299 -2.23 6.74 -1.76
N ILE A 300 -3.12 7.61 -1.29
CA ILE A 300 -3.27 7.96 0.13
C ILE A 300 -4.70 7.62 0.54
N LYS A 301 -4.83 6.74 1.52
CA LYS A 301 -6.13 6.27 2.02
C LYS A 301 -6.36 6.79 3.44
N ILE A 302 -7.60 7.20 3.71
CA ILE A 302 -8.09 7.37 5.07
C ILE A 302 -8.64 6.02 5.53
N ALA A 303 -8.01 5.42 6.53
CA ALA A 303 -8.32 4.06 6.98
C ALA A 303 -8.70 4.06 8.47
N ASN A 304 -9.41 3.02 8.91
CA ASN A 304 -9.85 2.88 10.30
C ASN A 304 -8.68 2.55 11.24
N VAL A 305 -8.66 3.16 12.42
CA VAL A 305 -7.92 2.70 13.60
C VAL A 305 -8.86 1.85 14.43
N ARG A 306 -8.41 0.65 14.80
CA ARG A 306 -9.19 -0.24 15.66
C ARG A 306 -8.45 -0.47 16.97
N ASP A 307 -9.21 -0.58 18.06
CA ASP A 307 -8.68 -0.97 19.37
C ASP A 307 -8.49 -2.49 19.50
N SER A 308 -8.12 -2.96 20.68
CA SER A 308 -7.92 -4.39 20.98
C SER A 308 -9.19 -5.23 20.79
N ASP A 309 -10.36 -4.62 20.94
CA ASP A 309 -11.66 -5.27 20.79
C ASP A 309 -12.18 -5.24 19.34
N GLY A 310 -11.39 -4.65 18.43
CA GLY A 310 -11.70 -4.52 17.02
C GLY A 310 -12.66 -3.37 16.70
N GLN A 311 -13.01 -2.52 17.68
CA GLN A 311 -13.88 -1.37 17.47
C GLN A 311 -13.13 -0.24 16.76
N VAL A 312 -13.80 0.44 15.83
CA VAL A 312 -13.24 1.63 15.17
C VAL A 312 -13.21 2.77 16.19
N VAL A 313 -12.02 3.28 16.46
CA VAL A 313 -11.78 4.36 17.42
C VAL A 313 -11.28 5.64 16.78
N GLY A 314 -11.15 5.67 15.47
CA GLY A 314 -10.75 6.86 14.70
C GLY A 314 -10.18 6.50 13.34
N LYS A 315 -9.55 7.49 12.70
CA LYS A 315 -8.97 7.36 11.35
C LYS A 315 -7.45 7.55 11.36
N ARG A 316 -6.78 6.88 10.42
CA ARG A 316 -5.36 7.01 10.12
C ARG A 316 -5.16 7.39 8.66
N VAL A 317 -4.02 7.96 8.35
CA VAL A 317 -3.56 8.22 6.97
C VAL A 317 -2.62 7.09 6.56
N GLU A 318 -2.91 6.41 5.47
CA GLU A 318 -2.17 5.28 4.94
C GLU A 318 -1.56 5.61 3.58
N ILE A 319 -0.25 5.51 3.46
CA ILE A 319 0.52 5.74 2.24
C ILE A 319 0.70 4.40 1.54
N ARG A 320 0.25 4.27 0.28
CA ARG A 320 0.14 2.99 -0.45
C ARG A 320 0.93 2.91 -1.75
N ALA A 321 1.59 4.00 -2.14
CA ALA A 321 2.18 4.12 -3.47
C ALA A 321 3.45 3.30 -3.70
N ALA A 322 4.12 2.80 -2.63
CA ALA A 322 5.36 2.06 -2.74
C ALA A 322 5.15 0.61 -3.19
N ASP A 323 5.99 0.14 -4.08
CA ASP A 323 6.08 -1.27 -4.46
C ASP A 323 6.62 -2.13 -3.32
N SER A 324 6.28 -3.43 -3.31
CA SER A 324 6.94 -4.41 -2.47
C SER A 324 8.22 -4.91 -3.14
N GLY A 325 9.32 -4.86 -2.39
CA GLY A 325 10.63 -5.35 -2.82
C GLY A 325 11.52 -5.56 -1.59
N VAL A 326 12.80 -5.88 -1.79
CA VAL A 326 13.69 -6.24 -0.67
C VAL A 326 14.02 -5.03 0.21
N HIS A 327 14.24 -3.87 -0.41
CA HIS A 327 14.70 -2.66 0.29
C HIS A 327 13.58 -1.66 0.60
N GLN A 328 12.47 -1.74 -0.11
CA GLN A 328 11.37 -0.81 -0.05
C GLN A 328 10.75 -0.67 1.35
N PRO A 329 10.59 -1.72 2.18
CA PRO A 329 9.99 -1.56 3.50
C PRO A 329 10.70 -0.55 4.40
N ALA A 330 12.03 -0.68 4.56
CA ALA A 330 12.81 0.24 5.39
C ALA A 330 12.88 1.64 4.76
N SER A 331 13.09 1.72 3.44
CA SER A 331 13.18 2.99 2.71
C SER A 331 11.86 3.77 2.75
N THR A 332 10.72 3.10 2.52
CA THR A 332 9.39 3.72 2.57
C THR A 332 9.09 4.22 3.97
N LEU A 333 9.35 3.39 4.99
CA LEU A 333 9.12 3.75 6.39
C LEU A 333 9.93 4.96 6.82
N LEU A 334 11.24 4.99 6.51
CA LEU A 334 12.12 6.12 6.85
C LEU A 334 11.72 7.40 6.12
N LEU A 335 11.43 7.32 4.82
CA LEU A 335 11.02 8.45 4.01
C LEU A 335 9.73 9.08 4.54
N THR A 336 8.70 8.26 4.73
CA THR A 336 7.36 8.73 5.11
C THR A 336 7.31 9.19 6.57
N ALA A 337 7.98 8.50 7.50
CA ALA A 337 7.99 8.87 8.91
C ALA A 337 8.72 10.20 9.18
N ALA A 338 9.72 10.56 8.37
CA ALA A 338 10.41 11.85 8.49
C ALA A 338 9.59 13.02 7.96
N LEU A 339 8.76 12.80 6.92
CA LEU A 339 8.17 13.89 6.14
C LEU A 339 6.65 14.04 6.29
N ILE A 340 5.93 12.99 6.69
CA ILE A 340 4.45 13.02 6.73
C ILE A 340 3.91 13.57 8.06
N PRO A 341 4.24 13.00 9.24
CA PRO A 341 3.74 13.50 10.52
C PRO A 341 4.27 14.89 10.86
N ASP A 342 3.48 15.67 11.59
CA ASP A 342 3.92 17.00 12.02
C ASP A 342 5.21 16.95 12.85
N GLY A 343 6.16 17.78 12.46
CA GLY A 343 7.47 17.91 13.10
C GLY A 343 8.37 18.89 12.37
N ILE A 344 9.58 19.08 12.88
CA ILE A 344 10.54 20.05 12.31
C ILE A 344 10.90 19.69 10.86
N THR A 345 11.13 18.42 10.57
CA THR A 345 11.49 17.97 9.23
C THR A 345 10.32 18.09 8.25
N ALA A 346 9.10 17.79 8.69
CA ALA A 346 7.90 17.99 7.90
C ALA A 346 7.65 19.47 7.59
N GLN A 347 7.92 20.40 8.52
CA GLN A 347 7.86 21.82 8.25
C GLN A 347 8.91 22.28 7.22
N LYS A 348 10.12 21.73 7.29
CA LYS A 348 11.14 21.98 6.25
C LYS A 348 10.70 21.42 4.90
N PHE A 349 10.04 20.28 4.90
CA PHE A 349 9.47 19.69 3.70
C PHE A 349 8.35 20.55 3.11
N ASP A 350 7.45 21.09 3.95
CA ASP A 350 6.42 22.06 3.50
C ASP A 350 7.04 23.31 2.85
N ASN A 351 8.17 23.82 3.38
CA ASN A 351 8.88 24.93 2.77
C ASN A 351 9.54 24.52 1.46
N LEU A 352 10.16 23.35 1.40
CA LEU A 352 10.71 22.80 0.16
C LEU A 352 9.64 22.68 -0.93
N LEU A 353 8.44 22.20 -0.61
CA LEU A 353 7.34 22.14 -1.57
C LEU A 353 6.98 23.53 -2.12
N LYS A 354 7.03 24.59 -1.29
CA LYS A 354 6.81 25.97 -1.74
C LYS A 354 7.88 26.44 -2.71
N ASP A 355 9.14 26.06 -2.51
CA ASP A 355 10.23 26.39 -3.44
C ASP A 355 10.00 25.73 -4.81
N TYR A 356 9.30 24.60 -4.86
CA TYR A 356 8.85 23.92 -6.08
C TYR A 356 7.49 24.43 -6.62
N GLY A 357 6.92 25.49 -6.03
CA GLY A 357 5.71 26.14 -6.50
C GLY A 357 4.40 25.60 -5.95
N PHE A 358 4.44 24.68 -5.00
CA PHE A 358 3.24 24.20 -4.31
C PHE A 358 2.81 25.17 -3.22
N THR A 359 1.51 25.42 -3.10
CA THR A 359 0.96 26.39 -2.13
C THR A 359 0.66 25.78 -0.76
N GLY A 360 0.52 24.46 -0.69
CA GLY A 360 0.01 23.75 0.47
C GLY A 360 -1.51 23.64 0.50
N ASN A 361 -2.20 24.11 -0.54
CA ASN A 361 -3.65 24.02 -0.70
C ASN A 361 -3.98 23.03 -1.84
N PRO A 362 -4.64 21.88 -1.56
CA PRO A 362 -4.89 20.84 -2.56
C PRO A 362 -5.63 21.34 -3.79
N LYS A 363 -6.62 22.23 -3.61
CA LYS A 363 -7.42 22.75 -4.70
C LYS A 363 -6.63 23.68 -5.61
N GLN A 364 -5.75 24.50 -5.04
CA GLN A 364 -4.86 25.37 -5.82
C GLN A 364 -3.76 24.59 -6.53
N ASP A 365 -3.30 23.48 -5.92
CA ASP A 365 -2.20 22.65 -6.40
C ASP A 365 -2.69 21.46 -7.22
N ALA A 366 -4.00 21.35 -7.50
CA ALA A 366 -4.61 20.17 -8.11
C ALA A 366 -3.90 19.75 -9.42
N ASP A 367 -3.68 20.69 -10.32
CA ASP A 367 -3.02 20.43 -11.62
C ASP A 367 -1.55 20.03 -11.44
N LEU A 368 -0.84 20.66 -10.49
CA LEU A 368 0.56 20.34 -10.19
C LEU A 368 0.70 18.94 -9.61
N LEU A 369 -0.14 18.58 -8.63
CA LEU A 369 -0.15 17.27 -8.01
C LEU A 369 -0.46 16.16 -9.03
N GLN A 370 -1.49 16.37 -9.86
CA GLN A 370 -1.87 15.41 -10.90
C GLN A 370 -0.77 15.28 -11.97
N ALA A 371 -0.21 16.38 -12.44
CA ALA A 371 0.85 16.36 -13.44
C ALA A 371 2.12 15.67 -12.91
N ALA A 372 2.56 16.00 -11.68
CA ALA A 372 3.73 15.38 -11.07
C ALA A 372 3.57 13.87 -10.90
N ARG A 373 2.39 13.43 -10.41
CA ARG A 373 2.09 11.99 -10.27
C ARG A 373 2.05 11.29 -11.62
N LYS A 374 1.33 11.85 -12.60
CA LYS A 374 1.24 11.29 -13.94
C LYS A 374 2.62 11.13 -14.58
N ASN A 375 3.46 12.16 -14.51
CA ASN A 375 4.82 12.12 -15.02
C ASN A 375 5.64 11.00 -14.38
N ALA A 376 5.56 10.81 -13.06
CA ALA A 376 6.28 9.74 -12.37
C ALA A 376 5.80 8.33 -12.78
N VAL A 377 4.48 8.15 -12.99
CA VAL A 377 3.89 6.86 -13.39
C VAL A 377 4.23 6.50 -14.83
N GLU A 378 4.13 7.47 -15.76
CA GLU A 378 4.27 7.26 -17.22
C GLU A 378 5.72 7.25 -17.70
N HIS A 379 6.68 7.73 -16.89
CA HIS A 379 8.08 7.85 -17.31
C HIS A 379 9.06 7.08 -16.40
N ASN A 380 8.62 5.93 -15.94
CA ASN A 380 9.30 5.12 -14.94
C ASN A 380 10.81 4.92 -15.13
N GLY A 381 11.28 4.62 -16.32
CA GLY A 381 12.72 4.46 -16.61
C GLY A 381 13.52 5.76 -16.73
N ARG A 382 12.84 6.91 -16.69
CA ARG A 382 13.44 8.25 -16.89
C ARG A 382 13.07 9.24 -15.80
N PHE A 383 12.54 8.76 -14.70
CA PHE A 383 11.79 9.53 -13.72
C PHE A 383 12.53 10.73 -13.11
N MET A 384 13.84 10.68 -13.05
CA MET A 384 14.61 11.79 -12.46
C MET A 384 14.58 13.07 -13.27
N ASN A 385 14.27 13.01 -14.55
CA ASN A 385 14.21 14.18 -15.43
C ASN A 385 12.79 14.65 -15.74
N VAL A 386 11.77 14.09 -15.07
CA VAL A 386 10.39 14.53 -15.27
C VAL A 386 10.12 15.82 -14.53
N PRO A 387 9.20 16.69 -15.05
CA PRO A 387 8.81 17.91 -14.37
C PRO A 387 8.17 17.64 -13.01
N PHE A 388 8.56 18.42 -12.01
CA PHE A 388 7.98 18.46 -10.68
C PHE A 388 7.88 19.93 -10.23
N GLY A 389 6.69 20.49 -10.23
CA GLY A 389 6.48 21.90 -9.95
C GLY A 389 7.34 22.80 -10.85
N ASN A 390 8.09 23.73 -10.26
CA ASN A 390 9.00 24.65 -10.94
C ASN A 390 10.37 24.03 -11.29
N GLY A 391 10.62 22.78 -10.96
CA GLY A 391 11.88 22.07 -11.17
C GLY A 391 11.71 20.70 -11.77
N SER A 392 12.66 19.82 -11.47
CA SER A 392 12.61 18.40 -11.83
C SER A 392 12.42 17.52 -10.59
N LEU A 393 11.88 16.32 -10.79
CA LEU A 393 11.79 15.31 -9.72
C LEU A 393 13.18 14.93 -9.19
N ARG A 394 14.21 15.05 -10.03
CA ARG A 394 15.59 14.83 -9.62
C ARG A 394 16.08 15.86 -8.62
N ASP A 395 15.88 17.14 -8.89
CA ASP A 395 16.29 18.20 -7.97
C ASP A 395 15.56 18.04 -6.63
N PHE A 396 14.24 17.77 -6.70
CA PHE A 396 13.43 17.49 -5.53
C PHE A 396 13.94 16.27 -4.74
N ALA A 397 14.32 15.17 -5.42
CA ALA A 397 14.88 14.00 -4.77
C ALA A 397 16.20 14.30 -4.03
N VAL A 398 17.06 15.13 -4.60
CA VAL A 398 18.32 15.57 -3.96
C VAL A 398 18.04 16.36 -2.68
N ASP A 399 17.09 17.29 -2.74
CA ASP A 399 16.71 18.10 -1.58
C ASP A 399 16.06 17.25 -0.48
N VAL A 400 15.20 16.30 -0.86
CA VAL A 400 14.61 15.34 0.07
C VAL A 400 15.68 14.45 0.70
N ALA A 401 16.68 13.98 -0.07
CA ALA A 401 17.80 13.20 0.49
C ALA A 401 18.55 13.99 1.56
N ALA A 402 18.80 15.29 1.33
CA ALA A 402 19.44 16.17 2.32
C ALA A 402 18.61 16.29 3.61
N LEU A 403 17.28 16.42 3.49
CA LEU A 403 16.40 16.47 4.65
C LEU A 403 16.44 15.15 5.46
N LEU A 404 16.46 14.00 4.78
CA LEU A 404 16.51 12.68 5.43
C LEU A 404 17.85 12.44 6.15
N ILE A 405 18.97 12.74 5.48
CA ILE A 405 20.30 12.63 6.09
C ILE A 405 20.38 13.46 7.36
N ALA A 406 19.91 14.73 7.31
CA ALA A 406 19.90 15.61 8.47
C ALA A 406 18.94 15.12 9.58
N HIS A 407 17.79 14.54 9.21
CA HIS A 407 16.81 14.02 10.17
C HIS A 407 17.36 12.86 11.00
N TYR A 408 18.03 11.91 10.32
CA TYR A 408 18.55 10.68 10.93
C TYR A 408 20.04 10.75 11.30
N GLU A 409 20.69 11.91 11.25
CA GLU A 409 22.14 12.08 11.47
C GLU A 409 22.62 11.41 12.75
N ARG A 410 21.83 11.49 13.83
CA ARG A 410 22.19 10.99 15.15
C ARG A 410 21.76 9.55 15.43
N ASP A 411 20.96 8.95 14.53
CA ASP A 411 20.47 7.59 14.73
C ASP A 411 21.30 6.56 13.99
N ARG A 412 22.32 6.04 14.67
CA ARG A 412 23.27 5.08 14.10
C ARG A 412 22.63 3.76 13.66
N ASN A 413 21.47 3.40 14.22
CA ASN A 413 20.84 2.11 13.97
C ASN A 413 20.23 2.02 12.57
N VAL A 414 19.92 3.14 11.95
CA VAL A 414 19.31 3.20 10.62
C VAL A 414 20.19 3.84 9.55
N GLN A 415 21.42 4.23 9.91
CA GLN A 415 22.36 4.85 8.95
C GLN A 415 22.57 4.04 7.67
N PRO A 416 22.71 2.69 7.69
CA PRO A 416 22.85 1.92 6.47
C PRO A 416 21.65 2.06 5.52
N GLU A 417 20.43 2.04 6.08
CA GLU A 417 19.17 2.16 5.34
C GLU A 417 18.98 3.59 4.81
N VAL A 418 19.30 4.59 5.63
CA VAL A 418 19.26 6.01 5.22
C VAL A 418 20.26 6.26 4.10
N SER A 419 21.47 5.73 4.21
CA SER A 419 22.51 5.87 3.17
C SER A 419 22.05 5.24 1.86
N LYS A 420 21.44 4.05 1.92
CA LYS A 420 20.91 3.37 0.73
C LYS A 420 19.75 4.13 0.11
N LEU A 421 18.81 4.63 0.91
CA LEU A 421 17.72 5.47 0.44
C LEU A 421 18.24 6.74 -0.20
N ALA A 422 19.19 7.43 0.46
CA ALA A 422 19.83 8.62 -0.09
C ALA A 422 20.57 8.34 -1.41
N GLU A 423 21.25 7.20 -1.54
CA GLU A 423 21.89 6.77 -2.80
C GLU A 423 20.86 6.66 -3.93
N VAL A 424 19.72 6.00 -3.70
CA VAL A 424 18.62 5.90 -4.69
C VAL A 424 18.12 7.30 -5.07
N LEU A 425 17.88 8.18 -4.10
CA LEU A 425 17.40 9.53 -4.35
C LEU A 425 18.42 10.39 -5.10
N LEU A 426 19.71 10.27 -4.78
CA LEU A 426 20.79 11.05 -5.40
C LEU A 426 21.16 10.54 -6.80
N THR A 427 21.13 9.23 -7.04
CA THR A 427 21.55 8.62 -8.32
C THR A 427 20.38 8.37 -9.26
N GLY A 428 19.17 8.19 -8.72
CA GLY A 428 18.02 7.74 -9.45
C GLY A 428 18.09 6.25 -9.83
N GLU A 429 18.87 5.48 -9.13
CA GLU A 429 19.02 4.04 -9.38
C GLU A 429 18.06 3.23 -8.50
N SER A 430 16.75 3.31 -8.82
CA SER A 430 15.76 2.42 -8.23
C SER A 430 15.99 0.96 -8.63
N ASP A 431 15.43 0.01 -7.87
CA ASP A 431 15.50 -1.41 -8.21
C ASP A 431 14.94 -1.68 -9.62
N ALA A 432 13.89 -0.97 -10.04
CA ALA A 432 13.36 -1.10 -11.40
C ALA A 432 14.38 -0.68 -12.47
N LYS A 433 15.15 0.38 -12.25
CA LYS A 433 16.18 0.82 -13.20
C LYS A 433 17.33 -0.20 -13.26
N LEU A 434 17.75 -0.74 -12.12
CA LEU A 434 18.76 -1.80 -12.05
C LEU A 434 18.25 -3.08 -12.73
N ASN A 435 17.00 -3.45 -12.50
CA ASN A 435 16.33 -4.58 -13.15
C ASN A 435 16.24 -4.39 -14.67
N ALA A 436 15.91 -3.19 -15.14
CA ALA A 436 15.88 -2.85 -16.56
C ALA A 436 17.26 -2.99 -17.22
N ALA A 437 18.35 -2.71 -16.50
CA ALA A 437 19.70 -2.94 -16.98
C ALA A 437 20.08 -4.44 -17.00
N LYS A 438 19.64 -5.20 -16.00
CA LYS A 438 19.96 -6.62 -15.79
C LYS A 438 19.15 -7.55 -16.71
N TYR A 439 17.83 -7.36 -16.80
CA TYR A 439 16.93 -8.24 -17.54
C TYR A 439 16.55 -7.65 -18.89
N LYS A 440 16.82 -8.35 -19.98
CA LYS A 440 16.44 -7.93 -21.34
C LYS A 440 15.23 -8.69 -21.84
N THR A 441 14.98 -9.90 -21.32
CA THR A 441 13.88 -10.78 -21.66
C THR A 441 13.23 -11.36 -20.42
N LEU A 442 12.01 -11.86 -20.52
CA LEU A 442 11.35 -12.61 -19.44
C LEU A 442 12.17 -13.86 -19.07
N ALA A 443 12.85 -14.49 -20.03
CA ALA A 443 13.71 -15.64 -19.79
C ALA A 443 14.90 -15.30 -18.89
N ASP A 444 15.45 -14.08 -18.96
CA ASP A 444 16.51 -13.65 -18.05
C ASP A 444 16.02 -13.57 -16.59
N VAL A 445 14.82 -13.00 -16.38
CA VAL A 445 14.18 -12.96 -15.07
C VAL A 445 13.91 -14.37 -14.55
N THR A 446 13.33 -15.23 -15.39
CA THR A 446 13.03 -16.63 -15.05
C THR A 446 14.28 -17.38 -14.62
N ARG A 447 15.39 -17.23 -15.34
CA ARG A 447 16.67 -17.85 -15.02
C ARG A 447 17.22 -17.39 -13.68
N ASP A 448 17.12 -16.10 -13.37
CA ASP A 448 17.59 -15.54 -12.10
C ASP A 448 16.76 -16.06 -10.92
N LEU A 449 15.43 -16.10 -11.06
CA LEU A 449 14.53 -16.67 -10.05
C LEU A 449 14.80 -18.18 -9.83
N GLN A 450 15.06 -18.93 -10.90
CA GLN A 450 15.43 -20.36 -10.81
C GLN A 450 16.78 -20.58 -10.11
N ALA A 451 17.75 -19.69 -10.34
CA ALA A 451 19.08 -19.78 -9.75
C ALA A 451 19.12 -19.35 -8.28
N THR A 452 18.04 -18.78 -7.75
CA THR A 452 17.96 -18.36 -6.35
C THR A 452 18.09 -19.57 -5.43
N VAL A 453 19.08 -19.55 -4.55
CA VAL A 453 19.32 -20.58 -3.55
C VAL A 453 18.65 -20.13 -2.25
N VAL A 454 17.69 -20.91 -1.77
CA VAL A 454 17.14 -20.73 -0.43
C VAL A 454 18.24 -21.10 0.57
N LYS A 455 18.94 -20.08 1.10
CA LYS A 455 19.94 -20.33 2.14
C LYS A 455 19.21 -20.59 3.45
N PRO A 456 19.53 -21.71 4.16
CA PRO A 456 19.07 -21.87 5.52
C PRO A 456 19.62 -20.68 6.35
N LEU A 457 18.73 -19.85 6.87
CA LEU A 457 19.13 -18.79 7.78
C LEU A 457 19.66 -19.40 9.08
N PRO A 458 20.73 -18.83 9.69
CA PRO A 458 21.22 -19.33 10.97
C PRO A 458 20.09 -19.30 11.99
N ASN A 459 20.10 -20.26 12.93
CA ASN A 459 19.07 -20.44 13.95
C ASN A 459 18.75 -19.13 14.69
N LEU A 460 17.79 -18.39 14.17
CA LEU A 460 17.23 -17.24 14.89
C LEU A 460 16.38 -17.81 16.02
N LYS A 461 16.69 -17.43 17.27
CA LYS A 461 15.81 -17.74 18.40
C LYS A 461 14.45 -17.08 18.13
N PRO A 462 13.33 -17.79 18.31
CA PRO A 462 12.04 -17.16 18.24
C PRO A 462 12.03 -15.95 19.22
N PRO A 463 11.39 -14.83 18.83
CA PRO A 463 11.22 -13.72 19.76
C PRO A 463 10.54 -14.24 21.02
N ALA A 464 10.93 -13.71 22.17
CA ALA A 464 10.23 -14.00 23.42
C ALA A 464 8.74 -13.67 23.22
N PRO A 465 7.81 -14.51 23.72
CA PRO A 465 6.39 -14.26 23.56
C PRO A 465 6.09 -12.84 24.04
N LYS A 466 5.53 -12.02 23.16
CA LYS A 466 5.07 -10.68 23.53
C LYS A 466 3.91 -10.89 24.50
N ASN A 467 4.16 -10.72 25.82
CA ASN A 467 3.09 -10.65 26.80
C ASN A 467 2.12 -9.56 26.32
N ALA A 468 0.87 -9.95 26.13
CA ALA A 468 -0.23 -9.03 25.91
C ALA A 468 -0.26 -8.05 27.09
N ALA A 469 0.03 -6.79 26.82
CA ALA A 469 -0.15 -5.68 27.74
C ALA A 469 -1.27 -4.79 27.20
#